data_3b0bcc2b093e9d13b477ea6febf7d6e1
#
_entry.id   3b0bcc2b093e9d13b477ea6febf7d6e1
#
_cell.length_a   1.000
_cell.length_b   1.000
_cell.length_c   1.000
_cell.angle_alpha   90.00
_cell.angle_beta   90.00
_cell.angle_gamma   90.00
#
_symmetry.space_group_name_H-M   'P 1'
#
loop_
_entity.id
_entity.type
_entity.pdbx_description
1 polymer ?
#
loop_
_entity_poly.entity_id
_entity_poly.type
_entity_poly.pdbx_seq_one_letter_code
_entity_poly.pdbx_strand_id
1 'polypeptide(L)'
;MMTRKPLASVFIYGAVAALVISILAPVFWLFIMSISSSKELTELPLHWIPQEPDFSRYVKLFSLTDGSSGKEFLYALRNSLSVSLMATGVALVAGVPAAYSFSRFPGRMGLLYGVLVTYMMPPVALILPLYMVFSKLGLLNSQAALVIVYCTILLPFVTWLLKSGFDSVPVEIEQAAQIDGAGIFQTLFHVTLPVAAAALGTAALFALLLAWDEFFYALLYTSDIRAKTLPVAIGDFAAGRATDYGLISAVGVLASLPPVLIGFFLQKSLIAGLSAGSVKG
;
A
#
# COMPACT_ATOMS: atom_id res chain seq x y z
N MET A 1 7.57 4.05 39.23
CA MET A 1 6.82 5.07 38.50
C MET A 1 7.64 6.36 38.53
N MET A 2 8.44 6.63 37.48
CA MET A 2 9.24 7.86 37.42
C MET A 2 8.32 9.04 37.12
N THR A 3 8.13 9.93 38.06
CA THR A 3 7.42 11.21 37.86
C THR A 3 8.23 12.06 36.88
N ARG A 4 7.81 12.10 35.62
CA ARG A 4 8.42 12.98 34.61
C ARG A 4 8.30 14.43 35.09
N LYS A 5 9.41 15.18 35.10
CA LYS A 5 9.38 16.59 35.44
C LYS A 5 8.40 17.32 34.53
N PRO A 6 7.52 18.20 35.02
CA PRO A 6 6.46 18.83 34.22
C PRO A 6 6.98 19.57 32.98
N LEU A 7 8.15 20.16 33.02
CA LEU A 7 8.84 20.79 31.88
C LEU A 7 9.17 19.80 30.74
N ALA A 8 9.63 18.59 31.09
CA ALA A 8 9.92 17.57 30.08
C ALA A 8 8.63 17.08 29.37
N SER A 9 7.52 17.00 30.12
CA SER A 9 6.22 16.65 29.53
C SER A 9 5.71 17.74 28.56
N VAL A 10 5.83 19.00 28.90
CA VAL A 10 5.45 20.14 28.03
C VAL A 10 6.28 20.12 26.74
N PHE A 11 7.59 19.90 26.86
CA PHE A 11 8.46 19.81 25.68
C PHE A 11 8.09 18.63 24.77
N ILE A 12 7.82 17.45 25.35
CA ILE A 12 7.41 16.25 24.59
C ILE A 12 6.07 16.49 23.87
N TYR A 13 5.06 17.01 24.56
CA TYR A 13 3.77 17.30 23.94
C TYR A 13 3.87 18.40 22.88
N GLY A 14 4.69 19.41 23.09
CA GLY A 14 4.97 20.44 22.09
C GLY A 14 5.65 19.87 20.85
N ALA A 15 6.64 18.99 21.02
CA ALA A 15 7.31 18.32 19.91
C ALA A 15 6.34 17.38 19.14
N VAL A 16 5.50 16.63 19.87
CA VAL A 16 4.48 15.76 19.26
C VAL A 16 3.47 16.60 18.47
N ALA A 17 2.98 17.70 19.04
CA ALA A 17 2.04 18.61 18.36
C ALA A 17 2.66 19.20 17.08
N ALA A 18 3.91 19.67 17.14
CA ALA A 18 4.63 20.19 15.98
C ALA A 18 4.79 19.13 14.88
N LEU A 19 5.12 17.90 15.25
CA LEU A 19 5.24 16.78 14.32
C LEU A 19 3.88 16.44 13.68
N VAL A 20 2.80 16.38 14.47
CA VAL A 20 1.45 16.11 13.96
C VAL A 20 1.02 17.21 12.99
N ILE A 21 1.22 18.49 13.33
CA ILE A 21 0.90 19.61 12.45
C ILE A 21 1.71 19.50 11.16
N SER A 22 3.01 19.23 11.23
CA SER A 22 3.88 19.09 10.06
C SER A 22 3.43 17.98 9.11
N ILE A 23 2.96 16.85 9.65
CA ILE A 23 2.44 15.71 8.85
C ILE A 23 1.07 16.02 8.25
N LEU A 24 0.19 16.66 9.01
CA LEU A 24 -1.18 16.92 8.57
C LEU A 24 -1.30 18.16 7.68
N ALA A 25 -0.39 19.13 7.77
CA ALA A 25 -0.47 20.37 7.02
C ALA A 25 -0.59 20.16 5.49
N PRO A 26 0.23 19.31 4.82
CA PRO A 26 0.07 19.06 3.39
C PRO A 26 -1.26 18.37 3.04
N VAL A 27 -1.79 17.52 3.92
CA VAL A 27 -3.08 16.85 3.72
C VAL A 27 -4.22 17.87 3.83
N PHE A 28 -4.17 18.75 4.84
CA PHE A 28 -5.11 19.87 4.99
C PHE A 28 -5.05 20.81 3.80
N TRP A 29 -3.84 21.12 3.32
CA TRP A 29 -3.69 21.97 2.15
C TRP A 29 -4.29 21.33 0.90
N LEU A 30 -4.06 20.04 0.68
CA LEU A 30 -4.69 19.29 -0.41
C LEU A 30 -6.23 19.37 -0.32
N PHE A 31 -6.79 19.22 0.88
CA PHE A 31 -8.23 19.34 1.09
C PHE A 31 -8.73 20.77 0.80
N ILE A 32 -8.04 21.80 1.29
CA ILE A 32 -8.37 23.20 1.00
C ILE A 32 -8.39 23.45 -0.51
N MET A 33 -7.32 23.04 -1.22
CA MET A 33 -7.25 23.20 -2.68
C MET A 33 -8.39 22.48 -3.40
N SER A 34 -8.84 21.34 -2.90
CA SER A 34 -9.93 20.56 -3.52
C SER A 34 -11.28 21.26 -3.51
N ILE A 35 -11.51 22.15 -2.54
CA ILE A 35 -12.75 22.91 -2.37
C ILE A 35 -12.61 24.39 -2.73
N SER A 36 -11.41 24.87 -3.08
CA SER A 36 -11.19 26.25 -3.55
C SER A 36 -11.61 26.39 -5.01
N SER A 37 -12.20 27.52 -5.37
CA SER A 37 -12.55 27.81 -6.77
C SER A 37 -11.28 27.90 -7.65
N SER A 38 -11.40 27.58 -8.95
CA SER A 38 -10.26 27.67 -9.88
C SER A 38 -9.67 29.09 -9.96
N LYS A 39 -10.49 30.10 -9.71
CA LYS A 39 -10.10 31.50 -9.68
C LYS A 39 -9.22 31.77 -8.45
N GLU A 40 -9.65 31.37 -7.27
CA GLU A 40 -8.89 31.54 -6.02
C GLU A 40 -7.53 30.83 -6.02
N LEU A 41 -7.43 29.69 -6.72
CA LEU A 41 -6.17 28.94 -6.84
C LEU A 41 -5.13 29.63 -7.75
N THR A 42 -5.55 30.61 -8.54
CA THR A 42 -4.68 31.35 -9.49
C THR A 42 -4.52 32.82 -9.16
N GLU A 43 -5.30 33.37 -8.22
CA GLU A 43 -5.20 34.77 -7.78
C GLU A 43 -4.07 34.99 -6.77
N LEU A 44 -3.48 36.20 -6.84
CA LEU A 44 -2.48 36.68 -5.89
C LEU A 44 -3.02 37.89 -5.12
N PRO A 45 -2.88 37.96 -3.78
CA PRO A 45 -2.26 36.94 -2.90
C PRO A 45 -3.14 35.71 -2.72
N LEU A 46 -2.50 34.54 -2.51
CA LEU A 46 -3.16 33.27 -2.34
C LEU A 46 -4.05 33.29 -1.06
N HIS A 47 -5.30 32.88 -1.20
CA HIS A 47 -6.21 32.72 -0.06
C HIS A 47 -6.02 31.36 0.60
N TRP A 48 -5.60 31.33 1.86
CA TRP A 48 -5.39 30.09 2.64
C TRP A 48 -6.71 29.39 3.04
N ILE A 49 -7.80 30.14 3.06
CA ILE A 49 -9.15 29.63 3.36
C ILE A 49 -10.04 30.08 2.21
N PRO A 50 -10.74 29.15 1.51
CA PRO A 50 -11.61 29.50 0.41
C PRO A 50 -12.73 30.42 0.88
N GLN A 51 -13.02 31.48 0.13
CA GLN A 51 -14.11 32.40 0.42
C GLN A 51 -15.46 31.77 0.05
N GLU A 52 -15.48 31.02 -1.07
CA GLU A 52 -16.64 30.30 -1.56
C GLU A 52 -16.26 28.82 -1.79
N PRO A 53 -16.47 27.94 -0.77
CA PRO A 53 -16.14 26.52 -0.93
C PRO A 53 -16.97 25.86 -2.04
N ASP A 54 -16.31 25.26 -3.02
CA ASP A 54 -16.91 24.57 -4.17
C ASP A 54 -16.76 23.06 -4.08
N PHE A 55 -17.83 22.35 -3.79
CA PHE A 55 -17.87 20.88 -3.75
C PHE A 55 -18.31 20.26 -5.08
N SER A 56 -18.53 21.05 -6.13
CA SER A 56 -19.01 20.54 -7.43
C SER A 56 -18.06 19.50 -8.06
N ARG A 57 -16.76 19.62 -7.78
CA ARG A 57 -15.74 18.67 -8.24
C ARG A 57 -15.96 17.27 -7.70
N TYR A 58 -16.33 17.15 -6.43
CA TYR A 58 -16.66 15.86 -5.83
C TYR A 58 -17.90 15.25 -6.49
N VAL A 59 -18.93 16.06 -6.75
CA VAL A 59 -20.14 15.61 -7.46
C VAL A 59 -19.78 15.13 -8.87
N LYS A 60 -18.92 15.86 -9.59
CA LYS A 60 -18.43 15.48 -10.92
C LYS A 60 -17.66 14.18 -10.92
N LEU A 61 -16.82 13.93 -9.89
CA LEU A 61 -16.02 12.69 -9.75
C LEU A 61 -16.87 11.45 -9.52
N PHE A 62 -18.09 11.59 -9.02
CA PHE A 62 -19.04 10.48 -8.88
C PHE A 62 -20.03 10.37 -10.04
N SER A 63 -19.85 11.14 -11.10
CA SER A 63 -20.66 11.06 -12.32
C SER A 63 -20.16 9.97 -13.26
N LEU A 64 -21.07 9.13 -13.75
CA LEU A 64 -20.78 8.05 -14.72
C LEU A 64 -21.01 8.46 -16.18
N THR A 65 -21.12 9.75 -16.48
CA THR A 65 -21.32 10.24 -17.84
C THR A 65 -20.11 9.87 -18.72
N ASP A 66 -20.39 9.40 -19.95
CA ASP A 66 -19.34 9.02 -20.88
C ASP A 66 -18.40 10.20 -21.20
N GLY A 67 -17.08 9.93 -21.17
CA GLY A 67 -16.05 10.95 -21.39
C GLY A 67 -15.86 11.92 -20.21
N SER A 68 -16.50 11.66 -19.05
CA SER A 68 -16.31 12.50 -17.86
C SER A 68 -15.11 12.06 -17.04
N SER A 69 -14.46 13.02 -16.36
CA SER A 69 -13.43 12.74 -15.35
C SER A 69 -13.92 11.81 -14.24
N GLY A 70 -15.25 11.82 -13.95
CA GLY A 70 -15.86 10.94 -12.96
C GLY A 70 -15.81 9.48 -13.37
N LYS A 71 -16.15 9.17 -14.63
CA LYS A 71 -16.05 7.80 -15.13
C LYS A 71 -14.62 7.29 -15.08
N GLU A 72 -13.64 8.09 -15.52
CA GLU A 72 -12.23 7.73 -15.46
C GLU A 72 -11.77 7.50 -14.02
N PHE A 73 -12.13 8.39 -13.09
CA PHE A 73 -11.81 8.26 -11.67
C PHE A 73 -12.39 6.98 -11.05
N LEU A 74 -13.67 6.71 -11.25
CA LEU A 74 -14.35 5.55 -10.64
C LEU A 74 -13.81 4.22 -11.17
N TYR A 75 -13.48 4.15 -12.46
CA TYR A 75 -12.83 2.96 -13.03
C TYR A 75 -11.41 2.80 -12.49
N ALA A 76 -10.64 3.87 -12.42
CA ALA A 76 -9.28 3.86 -11.87
C ALA A 76 -9.28 3.46 -10.38
N LEU A 77 -10.21 3.97 -9.59
CA LEU A 77 -10.40 3.59 -8.18
C LEU A 77 -10.74 2.10 -8.04
N ARG A 78 -11.70 1.60 -8.84
CA ARG A 78 -12.05 0.18 -8.87
C ARG A 78 -10.85 -0.68 -9.27
N ASN A 79 -10.11 -0.28 -10.30
CA ASN A 79 -8.94 -1.02 -10.78
C ASN A 79 -7.85 -1.06 -9.71
N SER A 80 -7.54 0.08 -9.06
CA SER A 80 -6.58 0.12 -7.96
C SER A 80 -6.99 -0.80 -6.81
N LEU A 81 -8.26 -0.75 -6.38
CA LEU A 81 -8.76 -1.63 -5.33
C LEU A 81 -8.65 -3.11 -5.72
N SER A 82 -9.11 -3.47 -6.92
CA SER A 82 -9.09 -4.86 -7.36
C SER A 82 -7.68 -5.39 -7.55
N VAL A 83 -6.79 -4.63 -8.21
CA VAL A 83 -5.40 -5.05 -8.48
C VAL A 83 -4.61 -5.14 -7.18
N SER A 84 -4.69 -4.14 -6.30
CA SER A 84 -3.95 -4.16 -5.04
C SER A 84 -4.40 -5.30 -4.12
N LEU A 85 -5.71 -5.55 -4.02
CA LEU A 85 -6.25 -6.66 -3.22
C LEU A 85 -5.87 -8.02 -3.80
N MET A 86 -6.00 -8.19 -5.12
CA MET A 86 -5.64 -9.46 -5.78
C MET A 86 -4.13 -9.73 -5.68
N ALA A 87 -3.29 -8.73 -5.95
CA ALA A 87 -1.84 -8.89 -5.86
C ALA A 87 -1.38 -9.20 -4.43
N THR A 88 -1.95 -8.49 -3.43
CA THR A 88 -1.70 -8.77 -2.01
C THR A 88 -2.17 -10.17 -1.65
N GLY A 89 -3.36 -10.58 -2.07
CA GLY A 89 -3.89 -11.92 -1.83
C GLY A 89 -2.98 -13.01 -2.40
N VAL A 90 -2.55 -12.88 -3.65
CA VAL A 90 -1.60 -13.82 -4.28
C VAL A 90 -0.28 -13.85 -3.52
N ALA A 91 0.25 -12.66 -3.16
CA ALA A 91 1.51 -12.56 -2.42
C ALA A 91 1.42 -13.21 -1.03
N LEU A 92 0.31 -13.09 -0.32
CA LEU A 92 0.11 -13.75 0.97
C LEU A 92 -0.07 -15.27 0.83
N VAL A 93 -0.89 -15.72 -0.12
CA VAL A 93 -1.13 -17.15 -0.36
C VAL A 93 0.16 -17.91 -0.69
N ALA A 94 1.02 -17.31 -1.51
CA ALA A 94 2.31 -17.90 -1.85
C ALA A 94 3.41 -17.59 -0.81
N GLY A 95 3.41 -16.39 -0.25
CA GLY A 95 4.41 -15.92 0.70
C GLY A 95 4.35 -16.60 2.07
N VAL A 96 3.14 -16.92 2.58
CA VAL A 96 2.98 -17.60 3.88
C VAL A 96 3.69 -18.96 3.90
N PRO A 97 3.40 -19.92 3.00
CA PRO A 97 4.10 -21.21 3.01
C PRO A 97 5.59 -21.07 2.67
N ALA A 98 5.96 -20.14 1.80
CA ALA A 98 7.35 -19.87 1.49
C ALA A 98 8.12 -19.36 2.72
N ALA A 99 7.59 -18.38 3.42
CA ALA A 99 8.17 -17.82 4.64
C ALA A 99 8.31 -18.88 5.76
N TYR A 100 7.27 -19.70 5.94
CA TYR A 100 7.30 -20.81 6.88
C TYR A 100 8.40 -21.82 6.54
N SER A 101 8.51 -22.15 5.25
CA SER A 101 9.57 -23.03 4.75
C SER A 101 10.97 -22.48 5.04
N PHE A 102 11.20 -21.19 4.85
CA PHE A 102 12.50 -20.55 5.14
C PHE A 102 12.77 -20.38 6.63
N SER A 103 11.72 -20.32 7.46
CA SER A 103 11.87 -20.19 8.91
C SER A 103 12.15 -21.52 9.59
N ARG A 104 11.55 -22.63 9.13
CA ARG A 104 11.56 -23.92 9.84
C ARG A 104 12.46 -24.98 9.22
N PHE A 105 12.80 -24.88 7.95
CA PHE A 105 13.61 -25.90 7.30
C PHE A 105 15.04 -25.39 7.03
N PRO A 106 16.07 -25.95 7.69
CA PRO A 106 17.45 -25.54 7.51
C PRO A 106 17.93 -25.80 6.07
N GLY A 107 18.94 -25.04 5.62
CA GLY A 107 19.54 -25.19 4.28
C GLY A 107 18.84 -24.42 3.16
N ARG A 108 17.71 -23.77 3.41
CA ARG A 108 16.97 -23.01 2.39
C ARG A 108 17.32 -21.51 2.34
N MET A 109 18.23 -21.04 3.19
CA MET A 109 18.62 -19.62 3.23
C MET A 109 19.19 -19.10 1.91
N GLY A 110 19.91 -19.94 1.15
CA GLY A 110 20.40 -19.57 -0.18
C GLY A 110 19.28 -19.22 -1.17
N LEU A 111 18.16 -19.96 -1.11
CA LEU A 111 16.97 -19.64 -1.92
C LEU A 111 16.32 -18.33 -1.48
N LEU A 112 16.24 -18.07 -0.19
CA LEU A 112 15.72 -16.80 0.33
C LEU A 112 16.57 -15.62 -0.17
N TYR A 113 17.91 -15.74 -0.10
CA TYR A 113 18.78 -14.70 -0.65
C TYR A 113 18.58 -14.53 -2.16
N GLY A 114 18.37 -15.60 -2.91
CA GLY A 114 18.03 -15.55 -4.33
C GLY A 114 16.73 -14.75 -4.57
N VAL A 115 15.70 -14.99 -3.77
CA VAL A 115 14.43 -14.24 -3.82
C VAL A 115 14.65 -12.76 -3.46
N LEU A 116 15.47 -12.45 -2.46
CA LEU A 116 15.77 -11.06 -2.08
C LEU A 116 16.60 -10.33 -3.14
N VAL A 117 17.49 -11.02 -3.85
CA VAL A 117 18.23 -10.43 -4.97
C VAL A 117 17.29 -9.98 -6.08
N THR A 118 16.20 -10.72 -6.37
CA THR A 118 15.21 -10.25 -7.35
C THR A 118 14.50 -8.98 -6.91
N TYR A 119 14.25 -8.80 -5.62
CA TYR A 119 13.68 -7.57 -5.06
C TYR A 119 14.62 -6.35 -5.19
N MET A 120 15.94 -6.58 -5.19
CA MET A 120 16.93 -5.51 -5.35
C MET A 120 17.11 -5.07 -6.81
N MET A 121 16.54 -5.80 -7.77
CA MET A 121 16.62 -5.39 -9.18
C MET A 121 15.78 -4.12 -9.40
N PRO A 122 16.37 -3.08 -10.04
CA PRO A 122 15.61 -1.87 -10.31
C PRO A 122 14.43 -2.16 -11.25
N PRO A 123 13.19 -1.76 -10.90
CA PRO A 123 12.01 -2.00 -11.74
C PRO A 123 12.20 -1.55 -13.19
N VAL A 124 12.89 -0.43 -13.39
CA VAL A 124 13.19 0.12 -14.74
C VAL A 124 13.88 -0.89 -15.64
N ALA A 125 14.80 -1.71 -15.11
CA ALA A 125 15.52 -2.71 -15.90
C ALA A 125 14.62 -3.86 -16.39
N LEU A 126 13.54 -4.14 -15.66
CA LEU A 126 12.60 -5.23 -15.96
C LEU A 126 11.45 -4.81 -16.88
N ILE A 127 11.20 -3.51 -17.05
CA ILE A 127 10.03 -3.00 -17.80
C ILE A 127 10.00 -3.51 -19.22
N LEU A 128 11.03 -3.26 -20.00
CA LEU A 128 11.06 -3.61 -21.43
C LEU A 128 10.97 -5.12 -21.66
N PRO A 129 11.77 -5.96 -20.98
CA PRO A 129 11.63 -7.41 -21.10
C PRO A 129 10.22 -7.92 -20.77
N LEU A 130 9.64 -7.46 -19.66
CA LEU A 130 8.29 -7.86 -19.25
C LEU A 130 7.20 -7.32 -20.18
N TYR A 131 7.36 -6.08 -20.66
CA TYR A 131 6.46 -5.52 -21.67
C TYR A 131 6.41 -6.39 -22.94
N MET A 132 7.58 -6.81 -23.43
CA MET A 132 7.66 -7.69 -24.62
C MET A 132 6.97 -9.04 -24.37
N VAL A 133 7.14 -9.62 -23.18
CA VAL A 133 6.48 -10.89 -22.81
C VAL A 133 4.97 -10.70 -22.75
N PHE A 134 4.49 -9.67 -22.03
CA PHE A 134 3.05 -9.40 -21.88
C PHE A 134 2.39 -9.01 -23.21
N SER A 135 3.11 -8.29 -24.07
CA SER A 135 2.64 -7.97 -25.42
C SER A 135 2.43 -9.24 -26.25
N LYS A 136 3.40 -10.17 -26.25
CA LYS A 136 3.29 -11.46 -26.97
C LYS A 136 2.17 -12.34 -26.42
N LEU A 137 1.90 -12.27 -25.12
CA LEU A 137 0.83 -13.03 -24.47
C LEU A 137 -0.55 -12.35 -24.58
N GLY A 138 -0.63 -11.15 -25.16
CA GLY A 138 -1.89 -10.38 -25.24
C GLY A 138 -2.40 -9.92 -23.88
N LEU A 139 -1.53 -9.80 -22.86
CA LEU A 139 -1.89 -9.42 -21.50
C LEU A 139 -1.81 -7.92 -21.23
N LEU A 140 -1.22 -7.12 -22.13
CA LEU A 140 -1.17 -5.68 -21.95
C LEU A 140 -2.59 -5.10 -21.78
N ASN A 141 -2.67 -4.00 -21.04
CA ASN A 141 -3.92 -3.33 -20.74
C ASN A 141 -4.93 -4.24 -20.02
N SER A 142 -4.46 -5.06 -19.09
CA SER A 142 -5.26 -5.94 -18.25
C SER A 142 -4.87 -5.87 -16.77
N GLN A 143 -5.84 -6.05 -15.88
CA GLN A 143 -5.57 -6.15 -14.45
C GLN A 143 -4.70 -7.37 -14.11
N ALA A 144 -4.83 -8.46 -14.87
CA ALA A 144 -4.02 -9.67 -14.69
C ALA A 144 -2.52 -9.40 -14.87
N ALA A 145 -2.14 -8.62 -15.89
CA ALA A 145 -0.74 -8.22 -16.09
C ALA A 145 -0.21 -7.44 -14.89
N LEU A 146 -1.00 -6.50 -14.36
CA LEU A 146 -0.60 -5.74 -13.18
C LEU A 146 -0.45 -6.61 -11.95
N VAL A 147 -1.38 -7.53 -11.69
CA VAL A 147 -1.28 -8.46 -10.56
C VAL A 147 0.00 -9.30 -10.67
N ILE A 148 0.29 -9.85 -11.84
CA ILE A 148 1.49 -10.67 -12.06
C ILE A 148 2.77 -9.85 -11.82
N VAL A 149 2.85 -8.64 -12.40
CA VAL A 149 4.06 -7.83 -12.25
C VAL A 149 4.23 -7.29 -10.83
N TYR A 150 3.14 -6.94 -10.14
CA TYR A 150 3.22 -6.51 -8.74
C TYR A 150 3.72 -7.64 -7.83
N CYS A 151 3.41 -8.90 -8.14
CA CYS A 151 3.94 -10.04 -7.41
C CYS A 151 5.47 -10.12 -7.49
N THR A 152 6.13 -9.55 -8.50
CA THR A 152 7.61 -9.51 -8.55
C THR A 152 8.22 -8.70 -7.40
N ILE A 153 7.49 -7.72 -6.90
CA ILE A 153 7.86 -6.87 -5.76
C ILE A 153 7.29 -7.44 -4.46
N LEU A 154 6.02 -7.82 -4.48
CA LEU A 154 5.30 -8.19 -3.25
C LEU A 154 5.73 -9.55 -2.70
N LEU A 155 5.99 -10.56 -3.54
CA LEU A 155 6.35 -11.91 -3.06
C LEU A 155 7.66 -11.92 -2.25
N PRO A 156 8.78 -11.34 -2.74
CA PRO A 156 10.01 -11.26 -1.96
C PRO A 156 9.82 -10.53 -0.64
N PHE A 157 9.15 -9.39 -0.70
CA PHE A 157 8.90 -8.53 0.46
C PHE A 157 8.06 -9.24 1.53
N VAL A 158 6.90 -9.79 1.15
CA VAL A 158 5.99 -10.51 2.04
C VAL A 158 6.67 -11.73 2.65
N THR A 159 7.40 -12.50 1.83
CA THR A 159 8.11 -13.69 2.27
C THR A 159 9.16 -13.36 3.34
N TRP A 160 9.95 -12.31 3.11
CA TRP A 160 10.96 -11.86 4.05
C TRP A 160 10.35 -11.36 5.37
N LEU A 161 9.32 -10.55 5.28
CA LEU A 161 8.65 -9.96 6.44
C LEU A 161 7.96 -11.04 7.30
N LEU A 162 7.24 -11.96 6.66
CA LEU A 162 6.58 -13.08 7.35
C LEU A 162 7.58 -14.07 7.95
N LYS A 163 8.72 -14.33 7.26
CA LYS A 163 9.79 -15.16 7.84
C LYS A 163 10.26 -14.59 9.17
N SER A 164 10.52 -13.29 9.23
CA SER A 164 10.92 -12.62 10.48
C SER A 164 9.86 -12.78 11.58
N GLY A 165 8.57 -12.70 11.21
CA GLY A 165 7.46 -12.96 12.13
C GLY A 165 7.41 -14.41 12.62
N PHE A 166 7.59 -15.38 11.73
CA PHE A 166 7.61 -16.79 12.11
C PHE A 166 8.83 -17.17 12.94
N ASP A 167 10.00 -16.56 12.70
CA ASP A 167 11.19 -16.75 13.53
C ASP A 167 10.97 -16.35 15.00
N SER A 168 10.02 -15.46 15.28
CA SER A 168 9.66 -15.06 16.63
C SER A 168 8.72 -16.01 17.35
N VAL A 169 8.09 -16.94 16.62
CA VAL A 169 7.20 -17.97 17.22
C VAL A 169 8.04 -19.10 17.79
N PRO A 170 7.89 -19.43 19.09
CA PRO A 170 8.63 -20.53 19.72
C PRO A 170 8.36 -21.87 19.01
N VAL A 171 9.43 -22.58 18.66
CA VAL A 171 9.34 -23.86 17.92
C VAL A 171 8.67 -24.94 18.76
N GLU A 172 8.77 -24.83 20.08
CA GLU A 172 8.20 -25.76 21.06
C GLU A 172 6.68 -25.90 20.94
N ILE A 173 5.99 -24.80 20.58
CA ILE A 173 4.53 -24.79 20.37
C ILE A 173 4.17 -25.63 19.15
N GLU A 174 4.97 -25.54 18.09
CA GLU A 174 4.78 -26.32 16.86
C GLU A 174 5.10 -27.81 17.09
N GLN A 175 6.15 -28.08 17.84
CA GLN A 175 6.53 -29.45 18.22
C GLN A 175 5.44 -30.14 19.08
N ALA A 176 4.85 -29.41 20.03
CA ALA A 176 3.72 -29.94 20.82
C ALA A 176 2.54 -30.34 19.91
N ALA A 177 2.17 -29.48 18.97
CA ALA A 177 1.12 -29.78 17.99
C ALA A 177 1.45 -31.01 17.12
N GLN A 178 2.72 -31.20 16.75
CA GLN A 178 3.15 -32.37 15.99
C GLN A 178 3.12 -33.66 16.81
N ILE A 179 3.42 -33.59 18.11
CA ILE A 179 3.27 -34.72 19.03
C ILE A 179 1.78 -35.13 19.16
N ASP A 180 0.86 -34.16 19.14
CA ASP A 180 -0.57 -34.36 19.10
C ASP A 180 -1.09 -34.84 17.72
N GLY A 181 -0.20 -35.10 16.75
CA GLY A 181 -0.51 -35.65 15.43
C GLY A 181 -0.83 -34.65 14.36
N ALA A 182 -0.60 -33.34 14.57
CA ALA A 182 -0.80 -32.35 13.56
C ALA A 182 0.25 -32.44 12.44
N GLY A 183 -0.21 -32.52 11.18
CA GLY A 183 0.67 -32.42 10.02
C GLY A 183 1.19 -30.98 9.79
N ILE A 184 2.19 -30.82 8.91
CA ILE A 184 2.87 -29.52 8.64
C ILE A 184 1.88 -28.40 8.28
N PHE A 185 0.91 -28.67 7.41
CA PHE A 185 -0.10 -27.67 7.05
C PHE A 185 -1.04 -27.34 8.21
N GLN A 186 -1.41 -28.33 9.02
CA GLN A 186 -2.23 -28.10 10.21
C GLN A 186 -1.46 -27.24 11.22
N THR A 187 -0.20 -27.55 11.47
CA THR A 187 0.68 -26.75 12.33
C THR A 187 0.79 -25.31 11.81
N LEU A 188 1.06 -25.12 10.51
CA LEU A 188 1.15 -23.78 9.92
C LEU A 188 -0.16 -22.99 10.11
N PHE A 189 -1.30 -23.53 9.69
CA PHE A 189 -2.54 -22.74 9.62
C PHE A 189 -3.29 -22.64 10.96
N HIS A 190 -3.16 -23.63 11.86
CA HIS A 190 -3.89 -23.65 13.13
C HIS A 190 -3.04 -23.27 14.35
N VAL A 191 -1.72 -23.27 14.23
CA VAL A 191 -0.81 -22.93 15.34
C VAL A 191 0.05 -21.73 15.00
N THR A 192 0.95 -21.84 14.02
CA THR A 192 1.96 -20.82 13.74
C THR A 192 1.33 -19.50 13.24
N LEU A 193 0.42 -19.59 12.26
CA LEU A 193 -0.20 -18.42 11.64
C LEU A 193 -1.08 -17.62 12.61
N PRO A 194 -1.93 -18.23 13.46
CA PRO A 194 -2.66 -17.53 14.51
C PRO A 194 -1.75 -16.84 15.53
N VAL A 195 -0.65 -17.48 15.95
CA VAL A 195 0.33 -16.89 16.88
C VAL A 195 1.06 -15.72 16.22
N ALA A 196 1.38 -15.81 14.93
CA ALA A 196 2.02 -14.78 14.13
C ALA A 196 1.01 -13.80 13.48
N ALA A 197 -0.25 -13.73 13.92
CA ALA A 197 -1.29 -12.92 13.28
C ALA A 197 -0.93 -11.44 13.15
N ALA A 198 -0.18 -10.88 14.11
CA ALA A 198 0.31 -9.50 14.04
C ALA A 198 1.29 -9.30 12.87
N ALA A 199 2.21 -10.25 12.65
CA ALA A 199 3.14 -10.21 11.53
C ALA A 199 2.41 -10.38 10.19
N LEU A 200 1.40 -11.26 10.13
CA LEU A 200 0.54 -11.42 8.96
C LEU A 200 -0.20 -10.13 8.62
N GLY A 201 -0.83 -9.49 9.60
CA GLY A 201 -1.55 -8.23 9.42
C GLY A 201 -0.62 -7.10 8.95
N THR A 202 0.60 -7.06 9.50
CA THR A 202 1.64 -6.10 9.08
C THR A 202 2.08 -6.36 7.64
N ALA A 203 2.34 -7.60 7.27
CA ALA A 203 2.73 -7.97 5.91
C ALA A 203 1.61 -7.67 4.89
N ALA A 204 0.36 -7.97 5.24
CA ALA A 204 -0.80 -7.67 4.42
C ALA A 204 -0.96 -6.17 4.18
N LEU A 205 -0.82 -5.36 5.24
CA LEU A 205 -0.93 -3.91 5.13
C LEU A 205 0.16 -3.33 4.22
N PHE A 206 1.42 -3.67 4.45
CA PHE A 206 2.51 -3.14 3.64
C PHE A 206 2.43 -3.62 2.18
N ALA A 207 2.06 -4.88 1.94
CA ALA A 207 1.85 -5.37 0.58
C ALA A 207 0.75 -4.60 -0.14
N LEU A 208 -0.36 -4.33 0.56
CA LEU A 208 -1.47 -3.58 0.00
C LEU A 208 -1.08 -2.12 -0.31
N LEU A 209 -0.35 -1.45 0.59
CA LEU A 209 0.14 -0.09 0.37
C LEU A 209 1.11 -0.03 -0.80
N LEU A 210 2.06 -0.96 -0.89
CA LEU A 210 3.00 -1.05 -2.02
C LEU A 210 2.28 -1.25 -3.35
N ALA A 211 1.26 -2.11 -3.37
CA ALA A 211 0.46 -2.33 -4.57
C ALA A 211 -0.44 -1.14 -4.92
N TRP A 212 -0.96 -0.43 -3.90
CA TRP A 212 -1.79 0.75 -4.08
C TRP A 212 -1.03 1.91 -4.70
N ASP A 213 0.19 2.16 -4.22
CA ASP A 213 1.03 3.28 -4.65
C ASP A 213 1.81 2.97 -5.94
N GLU A 214 1.69 1.74 -6.49
CA GLU A 214 2.44 1.38 -7.67
C GLU A 214 1.93 2.15 -8.89
N PHE A 215 2.83 2.95 -9.45
CA PHE A 215 2.57 3.83 -10.59
C PHE A 215 3.28 3.38 -11.86
N PHE A 216 4.50 2.85 -11.72
CA PHE A 216 5.45 2.77 -12.81
C PHE A 216 5.12 1.67 -13.82
N TYR A 217 4.82 0.47 -13.33
CA TYR A 217 4.34 -0.62 -14.18
C TYR A 217 2.93 -0.32 -14.72
N ALA A 218 2.06 0.26 -13.88
CA ALA A 218 0.72 0.61 -14.33
C ALA A 218 0.74 1.62 -15.48
N LEU A 219 1.59 2.66 -15.40
CA LEU A 219 1.76 3.65 -16.46
C LEU A 219 2.15 3.04 -17.80
N LEU A 220 3.02 2.04 -17.77
CA LEU A 220 3.60 1.46 -18.99
C LEU A 220 2.79 0.30 -19.57
N TYR A 221 2.04 -0.42 -18.73
CA TYR A 221 1.33 -1.63 -19.13
C TYR A 221 -0.17 -1.41 -19.35
N THR A 222 -0.68 -0.21 -19.03
CA THR A 222 -2.09 0.13 -19.23
C THR A 222 -2.25 1.33 -20.18
N SER A 223 -3.32 1.34 -20.95
CA SER A 223 -3.58 2.39 -21.95
C SER A 223 -4.94 3.04 -21.80
N ASP A 224 -5.92 2.37 -21.21
CA ASP A 224 -7.28 2.89 -21.07
C ASP A 224 -7.94 2.52 -19.73
N ILE A 225 -9.20 2.93 -19.55
CA ILE A 225 -9.97 2.76 -18.32
C ILE A 225 -10.15 1.31 -17.86
N ARG A 226 -9.89 0.31 -18.71
CA ARG A 226 -10.05 -1.12 -18.35
C ARG A 226 -9.07 -1.57 -17.29
N ALA A 227 -7.86 -1.00 -17.30
CA ALA A 227 -6.79 -1.41 -16.39
C ALA A 227 -6.04 -0.27 -15.72
N LYS A 228 -6.18 0.99 -16.19
CA LYS A 228 -5.53 2.14 -15.55
C LYS A 228 -5.85 2.20 -14.06
N THR A 229 -4.80 2.36 -13.25
CA THR A 229 -4.90 2.50 -11.80
C THR A 229 -5.00 3.98 -11.40
N LEU A 230 -5.37 4.23 -10.16
CA LEU A 230 -5.60 5.57 -9.65
C LEU A 230 -4.35 6.47 -9.69
N PRO A 231 -3.13 6.00 -9.34
CA PRO A 231 -1.92 6.79 -9.52
C PRO A 231 -1.69 7.24 -10.97
N VAL A 232 -1.99 6.39 -11.95
CA VAL A 232 -1.86 6.74 -13.38
C VAL A 232 -2.93 7.76 -13.79
N ALA A 233 -4.18 7.58 -13.35
CA ALA A 233 -5.26 8.52 -13.63
C ALA A 233 -4.99 9.92 -13.05
N ILE A 234 -4.40 10.00 -11.85
CA ILE A 234 -3.95 11.28 -11.26
C ILE A 234 -2.93 11.97 -12.18
N GLY A 235 -1.98 11.20 -12.70
CA GLY A 235 -1.00 11.71 -13.67
C GLY A 235 -1.66 12.25 -14.95
N ASP A 236 -2.65 11.55 -15.49
CA ASP A 236 -3.39 11.97 -16.68
C ASP A 236 -4.18 13.27 -16.42
N PHE A 237 -4.84 13.41 -15.27
CA PHE A 237 -5.52 14.66 -14.88
C PHE A 237 -4.55 15.83 -14.74
N ALA A 238 -3.31 15.57 -14.31
CA ALA A 238 -2.27 16.60 -14.20
C ALA A 238 -1.65 17.01 -15.55
N ALA A 239 -1.66 16.12 -16.56
CA ALA A 239 -1.05 16.34 -17.86
C ALA A 239 -1.96 17.12 -18.85
N GLY A 240 -3.21 17.41 -18.49
CA GLY A 240 -4.18 18.12 -19.34
C GLY A 240 -3.79 19.55 -19.67
N ARG A 241 -4.20 20.05 -20.85
CA ARG A 241 -3.92 21.44 -21.31
C ARG A 241 -4.55 22.51 -20.41
N ALA A 242 -5.62 22.19 -19.69
CA ALA A 242 -6.28 23.07 -18.71
C ALA A 242 -6.28 22.34 -17.37
N THR A 243 -5.15 22.36 -16.68
CA THR A 243 -4.96 21.69 -15.41
C THR A 243 -5.88 22.30 -14.35
N ASP A 244 -6.91 21.57 -13.92
CA ASP A 244 -7.73 21.93 -12.76
C ASP A 244 -7.05 21.40 -11.48
N TYR A 245 -6.24 22.25 -10.85
CA TYR A 245 -5.55 21.91 -9.59
C TYR A 245 -6.52 21.47 -8.47
N GLY A 246 -7.73 22.04 -8.44
CA GLY A 246 -8.75 21.66 -7.49
C GLY A 246 -9.30 20.26 -7.76
N LEU A 247 -9.47 19.87 -9.04
CA LEU A 247 -9.90 18.52 -9.41
C LEU A 247 -8.83 17.48 -9.04
N ILE A 248 -7.56 17.75 -9.37
CA ILE A 248 -6.43 16.88 -8.99
C ILE A 248 -6.38 16.71 -7.48
N SER A 249 -6.55 17.82 -6.74
CA SER A 249 -6.57 17.81 -5.27
C SER A 249 -7.75 17.01 -4.73
N ALA A 250 -8.95 17.13 -5.32
CA ALA A 250 -10.11 16.35 -4.94
C ALA A 250 -9.91 14.84 -5.18
N VAL A 251 -9.31 14.47 -6.33
CA VAL A 251 -8.90 13.08 -6.61
C VAL A 251 -7.87 12.59 -5.61
N GLY A 252 -6.86 13.42 -5.27
CA GLY A 252 -5.84 13.09 -4.27
C GLY A 252 -6.42 12.85 -2.88
N VAL A 253 -7.38 13.69 -2.44
CA VAL A 253 -8.11 13.48 -1.18
C VAL A 253 -8.84 12.14 -1.19
N LEU A 254 -9.61 11.85 -2.24
CA LEU A 254 -10.34 10.58 -2.35
C LEU A 254 -9.40 9.38 -2.47
N ALA A 255 -8.27 9.53 -3.18
CA ALA A 255 -7.26 8.49 -3.33
C ALA A 255 -6.53 8.16 -2.02
N SER A 256 -6.44 9.11 -1.10
CA SER A 256 -5.82 8.88 0.21
C SER A 256 -6.73 8.14 1.19
N LEU A 257 -8.05 8.12 0.98
CA LEU A 257 -8.99 7.51 1.91
C LEU A 257 -8.80 6.00 2.09
N PRO A 258 -8.68 5.16 1.03
CA PRO A 258 -8.52 3.73 1.22
C PRO A 258 -7.26 3.35 2.03
N PRO A 259 -6.04 3.86 1.73
CA PRO A 259 -4.85 3.60 2.53
C PRO A 259 -5.00 4.04 4.00
N VAL A 260 -5.58 5.22 4.23
CA VAL A 260 -5.80 5.75 5.58
C VAL A 260 -6.77 4.86 6.36
N LEU A 261 -7.89 4.47 5.76
CA LEU A 261 -8.86 3.56 6.39
C LEU A 261 -8.24 2.21 6.71
N ILE A 262 -7.54 1.61 5.76
CA ILE A 262 -6.87 0.32 5.95
C ILE A 262 -5.82 0.41 7.06
N GLY A 263 -4.99 1.46 7.04
CA GLY A 263 -4.01 1.73 8.10
C GLY A 263 -4.67 1.89 9.46
N PHE A 264 -5.79 2.59 9.53
CA PHE A 264 -6.56 2.77 10.77
C PHE A 264 -7.08 1.43 11.33
N PHE A 265 -7.63 0.56 10.49
CA PHE A 265 -8.11 -0.75 10.95
C PHE A 265 -6.98 -1.71 11.33
N LEU A 266 -5.84 -1.66 10.64
CA LEU A 266 -4.70 -2.54 10.87
C LEU A 266 -3.62 -1.98 11.81
N GLN A 267 -3.79 -0.76 12.36
CA GLN A 267 -2.81 -0.10 13.25
C GLN A 267 -2.40 -0.97 14.45
N LYS A 268 -3.33 -1.75 15.01
CA LYS A 268 -3.02 -2.65 16.14
C LYS A 268 -2.02 -3.73 15.75
N SER A 269 -2.17 -4.31 14.57
CA SER A 269 -1.24 -5.31 14.02
C SER A 269 0.13 -4.70 13.75
N LEU A 270 0.18 -3.46 13.24
CA LEU A 270 1.42 -2.71 13.03
C LEU A 270 2.19 -2.52 14.33
N ILE A 271 1.54 -2.00 15.38
CA ILE A 271 2.17 -1.73 16.66
C ILE A 271 2.68 -3.05 17.27
N ALA A 272 1.88 -4.11 17.24
CA ALA A 272 2.27 -5.41 17.77
C ALA A 272 3.41 -6.05 16.95
N GLY A 273 3.37 -5.98 15.62
CA GLY A 273 4.41 -6.53 14.74
C GLY A 273 5.76 -5.81 14.86
N LEU A 274 5.75 -4.49 14.98
CA LEU A 274 6.97 -3.69 15.16
C LEU A 274 7.58 -3.85 16.56
N SER A 275 6.75 -3.97 17.59
CA SER A 275 7.22 -4.17 18.97
C SER A 275 7.79 -5.58 19.19
N ALA A 276 7.28 -6.61 18.56
CA ALA A 276 7.84 -7.96 18.62
C ALA A 276 9.28 -8.05 18.07
N GLY A 277 9.63 -7.21 17.08
CA GLY A 277 10.99 -7.10 16.54
C GLY A 277 11.98 -6.32 17.42
N SER A 278 11.50 -5.48 18.33
CA SER A 278 12.34 -4.58 19.14
C SER A 278 12.79 -5.15 20.50
N VAL A 279 12.24 -6.29 20.91
CA VAL A 279 12.55 -6.92 22.24
C VAL A 279 13.74 -7.90 22.16
N LYS A 280 14.55 -7.89 21.11
CA LYS A 280 15.84 -8.58 21.07
C LYS A 280 16.96 -7.61 21.48
N GLY A 281 16.97 -7.22 22.74
CA GLY A 281 18.02 -6.45 23.40
C GLY A 281 18.03 -6.77 24.88
#